data_01d79c73ccc81835c283be6d50d3520e
#
_entry.id   01d79c73ccc81835c283be6d50d3520e
#
_cell.length_a   1.000
_cell.length_b   1.000
_cell.length_c   1.000
_cell.angle_alpha   90.00
_cell.angle_beta   90.00
_cell.angle_gamma   90.00
#
_symmetry.space_group_name_H-M   'P 1'
#
loop_
_entity.id
_entity.type
_entity.pdbx_description
1 polymer ?
#
loop_
_entity_poly.entity_id
_entity_poly.type
_entity_poly.pdbx_seq_one_letter_code
_entity_poly.pdbx_strand_id
1 'polypeptide(L)'
;MQKNYKAKYVIQNSETILENFFIEITDNIITNLTNEAVNDSEVIDLGNVAIMPGFVNAHTHVGLVSVKGLGHSTASALYDVMWGIEPHLNEDDVIKLSKLGILDCLSSGTTSINDHYFFSEGVATAAIEMGIRGFIGHTVMTEYGPWLGDDQISM
;
A
#
# COMPACT_ATOMS: atom_id res chain seq x y z
N MET A 1 -8.23 -21.67 1.81
CA MET A 1 -7.76 -22.36 0.56
C MET A 1 -6.23 -22.42 0.61
N GLN A 2 -5.64 -23.60 0.39
CA GLN A 2 -4.18 -23.76 0.37
C GLN A 2 -3.65 -23.47 -1.04
N LYS A 3 -2.54 -22.76 -1.13
CA LYS A 3 -1.78 -22.52 -2.35
C LYS A 3 -0.30 -22.75 -2.08
N ASN A 4 0.41 -23.34 -3.04
CA ASN A 4 1.84 -23.58 -2.93
C ASN A 4 2.56 -22.92 -4.10
N TYR A 5 3.59 -22.17 -3.80
CA TYR A 5 4.44 -21.54 -4.77
C TYR A 5 5.85 -22.10 -4.67
N LYS A 6 6.50 -22.31 -5.80
CA LYS A 6 7.91 -22.68 -5.87
C LYS A 6 8.68 -21.56 -6.55
N ALA A 7 9.83 -21.20 -6.00
CA ALA A 7 10.73 -20.24 -6.59
C ALA A 7 12.17 -20.68 -6.46
N LYS A 8 13.02 -20.21 -7.38
CA LYS A 8 14.46 -20.48 -7.28
C LYS A 8 15.06 -19.85 -6.03
N TYR A 9 14.65 -18.64 -5.68
CA TYR A 9 15.13 -17.98 -4.48
C TYR A 9 13.96 -17.48 -3.61
N VAL A 10 14.08 -17.72 -2.30
CA VAL A 10 13.18 -17.14 -1.30
C VAL A 10 14.04 -16.36 -0.30
N ILE A 11 13.91 -15.05 -0.32
CA ILE A 11 14.65 -14.12 0.53
C ILE A 11 13.78 -13.87 1.77
N GLN A 12 14.17 -14.43 2.91
CA GLN A 12 13.44 -14.20 4.17
C GLN A 12 13.81 -12.87 4.82
N ASN A 13 15.10 -12.55 4.78
CA ASN A 13 15.67 -11.32 5.35
C ASN A 13 17.05 -11.05 4.72
N SER A 14 17.78 -10.07 5.22
CA SER A 14 19.11 -9.68 4.71
C SER A 14 20.20 -10.77 4.82
N GLU A 15 19.98 -11.78 5.63
CA GLU A 15 20.97 -12.82 5.95
C GLU A 15 20.57 -14.20 5.41
N THR A 16 19.28 -14.41 5.11
CA THR A 16 18.74 -15.73 4.77
C THR A 16 18.14 -15.72 3.39
N ILE A 17 18.81 -16.42 2.46
CA ILE A 17 18.34 -16.72 1.10
C ILE A 17 18.25 -18.24 0.97
N LEU A 18 17.05 -18.72 0.68
CA LEU A 18 16.76 -20.14 0.47
C LEU A 18 16.68 -20.41 -1.03
N GLU A 19 17.23 -21.56 -1.48
CA GLU A 19 17.21 -21.92 -2.90
C GLU A 19 16.28 -23.10 -3.15
N ASN A 20 15.48 -23.01 -4.22
CA ASN A 20 14.54 -24.03 -4.66
C ASN A 20 13.52 -24.45 -3.57
N PHE A 21 12.97 -23.46 -2.87
CA PHE A 21 12.01 -23.66 -1.81
C PHE A 21 10.57 -23.50 -2.28
N PHE A 22 9.69 -24.22 -1.57
CA PHE A 22 8.24 -24.07 -1.66
C PHE A 22 7.77 -23.16 -0.54
N ILE A 23 6.78 -22.32 -0.85
CA ILE A 23 6.07 -21.46 0.08
C ILE A 23 4.64 -21.96 0.16
N GLU A 24 4.24 -22.48 1.30
CA GLU A 24 2.89 -22.93 1.56
C GLU A 24 2.08 -21.77 2.16
N ILE A 25 0.94 -21.46 1.55
CA ILE A 25 0.04 -20.41 1.99
C ILE A 25 -1.33 -21.01 2.26
N THR A 26 -1.84 -20.78 3.46
CA THR A 26 -3.21 -21.13 3.85
C THR A 26 -3.94 -19.87 4.30
N ASP A 27 -5.05 -19.55 3.66
CA ASP A 27 -5.92 -18.43 4.03
C ASP A 27 -5.15 -17.09 4.21
N ASN A 28 -4.25 -16.77 3.25
CA ASN A 28 -3.40 -15.58 3.24
C ASN A 28 -2.25 -15.55 4.28
N ILE A 29 -1.98 -16.67 4.92
CA ILE A 29 -0.85 -16.82 5.87
C ILE A 29 0.18 -17.77 5.26
N ILE A 30 1.44 -17.39 5.27
CA ILE A 30 2.56 -18.31 4.98
C ILE A 30 2.65 -19.28 6.16
N THR A 31 2.37 -20.55 5.90
CA THR A 31 2.32 -21.59 6.95
C THR A 31 3.59 -22.42 7.01
N ASN A 32 4.32 -22.51 5.88
CA ASN A 32 5.55 -23.27 5.84
C ASN A 32 6.48 -22.78 4.73
N LEU A 33 7.78 -23.03 4.91
CA LEU A 33 8.84 -22.92 3.89
C LEU A 33 9.62 -24.22 3.91
N THR A 34 9.64 -24.96 2.79
CA THR A 34 10.29 -26.26 2.71
C THR A 34 10.98 -26.47 1.36
N ASN A 35 12.04 -27.27 1.34
CA ASN A 35 12.66 -27.76 0.12
C ASN A 35 12.18 -29.16 -0.27
N GLU A 36 11.31 -29.78 0.54
CA GLU A 36 10.69 -31.06 0.22
C GLU A 36 9.48 -30.86 -0.68
N ALA A 37 9.24 -31.80 -1.58
CA ALA A 37 8.07 -31.76 -2.44
C ALA A 37 6.78 -31.77 -1.61
N VAL A 38 5.92 -30.79 -1.84
CA VAL A 38 4.63 -30.68 -1.15
C VAL A 38 3.63 -31.64 -1.78
N ASN A 39 3.08 -32.55 -1.00
CA ASN A 39 2.10 -33.52 -1.47
C ASN A 39 0.70 -32.88 -1.62
N ASP A 40 0.00 -33.25 -2.70
CA ASP A 40 -1.45 -33.10 -2.93
C ASP A 40 -2.04 -31.71 -3.18
N SER A 41 -1.27 -30.67 -3.41
CA SER A 41 -1.80 -29.37 -3.83
C SER A 41 -1.14 -28.90 -5.12
N GLU A 42 -1.88 -28.17 -5.91
CA GLU A 42 -1.37 -27.55 -7.11
C GLU A 42 -0.20 -26.61 -6.78
N VAL A 43 0.98 -26.93 -7.28
CA VAL A 43 2.17 -26.10 -7.12
C VAL A 43 2.28 -25.16 -8.31
N ILE A 44 2.32 -23.87 -8.03
CA ILE A 44 2.61 -22.83 -9.00
C ILE A 44 4.12 -22.63 -9.03
N ASP A 45 4.79 -23.20 -10.03
CA ASP A 45 6.24 -23.02 -10.23
C ASP A 45 6.48 -21.68 -10.94
N LEU A 46 7.10 -20.74 -10.23
CA LEU A 46 7.44 -19.40 -10.73
C LEU A 46 8.78 -19.38 -11.48
N GLY A 47 9.53 -20.48 -11.46
CA GLY A 47 10.79 -20.63 -12.18
C GLY A 47 11.94 -19.83 -11.55
N ASN A 48 12.73 -19.19 -12.42
CA ASN A 48 13.96 -18.47 -12.01
C ASN A 48 13.65 -17.04 -11.51
N VAL A 49 12.95 -16.96 -10.40
CA VAL A 49 12.60 -15.70 -9.72
C VAL A 49 13.04 -15.71 -8.27
N ALA A 50 13.11 -14.52 -7.66
CA ALA A 50 13.26 -14.35 -6.23
C ALA A 50 11.94 -13.86 -5.64
N ILE A 51 11.44 -14.55 -4.61
CA ILE A 51 10.33 -14.09 -3.78
C ILE A 51 10.93 -13.45 -2.53
N MET A 52 10.42 -12.29 -2.16
CA MET A 52 10.84 -11.56 -0.97
C MET A 52 9.64 -10.91 -0.29
N PRO A 53 9.74 -10.51 0.98
CA PRO A 53 8.72 -9.68 1.62
C PRO A 53 8.47 -8.41 0.80
N GLY A 54 7.20 -8.01 0.71
CA GLY A 54 6.84 -6.77 0.05
C GLY A 54 7.40 -5.54 0.78
N PHE A 55 7.62 -4.47 0.06
CA PHE A 55 8.11 -3.22 0.64
C PHE A 55 7.08 -2.59 1.58
N VAL A 56 7.59 -1.89 2.57
CA VAL A 56 6.80 -1.04 3.47
C VAL A 56 7.06 0.41 3.10
N ASN A 57 6.04 1.13 2.65
CA ASN A 57 6.11 2.58 2.49
C ASN A 57 5.76 3.22 3.84
N ALA A 58 6.79 3.65 4.56
CA ALA A 58 6.65 4.17 5.92
C ALA A 58 6.11 5.61 5.99
N HIS A 59 5.98 6.30 4.85
CA HIS A 59 5.40 7.64 4.77
C HIS A 59 4.81 7.87 3.38
N THR A 60 3.50 7.98 3.31
CA THR A 60 2.80 8.28 2.05
C THR A 60 1.50 9.06 2.28
N HIS A 61 0.98 9.62 1.20
CA HIS A 61 -0.33 10.26 1.08
C HIS A 61 -0.93 9.77 -0.22
N VAL A 62 -1.47 8.54 -0.22
CA VAL A 62 -1.92 7.89 -1.46
C VAL A 62 -3.01 8.67 -2.18
N GLY A 63 -3.79 9.48 -1.46
CA GLY A 63 -4.78 10.38 -2.03
C GLY A 63 -4.19 11.52 -2.88
N LEU A 64 -2.90 11.84 -2.74
CA LEU A 64 -2.22 12.88 -3.51
C LEU A 64 -1.71 12.43 -4.88
N VAL A 65 -2.01 11.24 -5.33
CA VAL A 65 -1.54 10.71 -6.62
C VAL A 65 -1.88 11.62 -7.80
N SER A 66 -2.99 12.36 -7.73
CA SER A 66 -3.42 13.30 -8.78
C SER A 66 -2.47 14.46 -9.03
N VAL A 67 -1.67 14.82 -8.03
CA VAL A 67 -0.68 15.90 -8.11
C VAL A 67 0.74 15.41 -8.33
N LYS A 68 0.93 14.09 -8.53
CA LYS A 68 2.21 13.48 -8.78
C LYS A 68 2.90 14.14 -9.98
N GLY A 69 4.08 14.69 -9.77
CA GLY A 69 4.87 15.35 -10.81
C GLY A 69 4.53 16.82 -11.05
N LEU A 70 3.43 17.36 -10.52
CA LEU A 70 3.05 18.77 -10.78
C LEU A 70 3.90 19.78 -9.99
N GLY A 71 4.52 19.37 -8.89
CA GLY A 71 5.29 20.25 -8.02
C GLY A 71 6.72 20.57 -8.49
N HIS A 72 7.21 20.01 -9.58
CA HIS A 72 8.61 20.15 -10.01
C HIS A 72 9.01 21.56 -10.43
N SER A 73 8.06 22.39 -10.84
CA SER A 73 8.29 23.74 -11.37
C SER A 73 7.99 24.85 -10.37
N THR A 74 7.62 24.52 -9.14
CA THR A 74 7.22 25.50 -8.12
C THR A 74 8.23 25.59 -6.98
N ALA A 75 8.28 26.74 -6.31
CA ALA A 75 9.11 26.93 -5.13
C ALA A 75 8.58 26.14 -3.92
N SER A 76 7.26 25.86 -3.89
CA SER A 76 6.61 25.03 -2.87
C SER A 76 5.43 24.28 -3.47
N ALA A 77 5.62 22.98 -3.73
CA ALA A 77 4.54 22.11 -4.19
C ALA A 77 3.35 22.08 -3.21
N LEU A 78 3.63 22.20 -1.92
CA LEU A 78 2.60 22.21 -0.87
C LEU A 78 1.63 23.38 -1.07
N TYR A 79 2.14 24.61 -1.13
CA TYR A 79 1.31 25.81 -1.23
C TYR A 79 0.73 26.02 -2.62
N ASP A 80 1.54 25.80 -3.65
CA ASP A 80 1.20 26.18 -5.01
C ASP A 80 0.30 25.14 -5.72
N VAL A 81 0.36 23.88 -5.29
CA VAL A 81 -0.37 22.77 -5.94
C VAL A 81 -1.33 22.09 -4.98
N MET A 82 -0.83 21.51 -3.89
CA MET A 82 -1.65 20.67 -3.01
C MET A 82 -2.78 21.48 -2.36
N TRP A 83 -2.43 22.60 -1.73
CA TRP A 83 -3.42 23.46 -1.07
C TRP A 83 -4.37 24.17 -2.02
N GLY A 84 -4.08 24.19 -3.30
CA GLY A 84 -5.02 24.63 -4.34
C GLY A 84 -6.09 23.60 -4.69
N ILE A 85 -5.81 22.31 -4.44
CA ILE A 85 -6.69 21.20 -4.85
C ILE A 85 -7.43 20.60 -3.65
N GLU A 86 -6.74 20.34 -2.57
CA GLU A 86 -7.26 19.61 -1.39
C GLU A 86 -8.55 20.17 -0.80
N PRO A 87 -8.76 21.50 -0.70
CA PRO A 87 -10.02 22.07 -0.19
C PRO A 87 -11.26 21.73 -1.03
N HIS A 88 -11.06 21.28 -2.26
CA HIS A 88 -12.15 20.94 -3.18
C HIS A 88 -12.44 19.45 -3.23
N LEU A 89 -11.66 18.62 -2.54
CA LEU A 89 -11.86 17.17 -2.47
C LEU A 89 -13.00 16.84 -1.51
N ASN A 90 -13.72 15.78 -1.83
CA ASN A 90 -14.66 15.12 -0.93
C ASN A 90 -14.20 13.67 -0.69
N GLU A 91 -14.89 12.96 0.20
CA GLU A 91 -14.54 11.58 0.56
C GLU A 91 -14.52 10.62 -0.64
N ASP A 92 -15.49 10.73 -1.56
CA ASP A 92 -15.57 9.89 -2.75
C ASP A 92 -14.39 10.12 -3.70
N ASP A 93 -13.94 11.38 -3.83
CA ASP A 93 -12.73 11.70 -4.58
C ASP A 93 -11.49 11.08 -3.92
N VAL A 94 -11.38 11.18 -2.59
CA VAL A 94 -10.26 10.60 -1.84
C VAL A 94 -10.23 9.07 -1.96
N ILE A 95 -11.38 8.40 -1.91
CA ILE A 95 -11.46 6.95 -2.16
C ILE A 95 -10.88 6.58 -3.53
N LYS A 96 -11.31 7.28 -4.59
CA LYS A 96 -10.88 7.01 -5.96
C LYS A 96 -9.40 7.28 -6.17
N LEU A 97 -8.92 8.43 -5.69
CA LEU A 97 -7.52 8.82 -5.77
C LEU A 97 -6.64 7.87 -4.96
N SER A 98 -7.07 7.49 -3.76
CA SER A 98 -6.34 6.54 -2.92
C SER A 98 -6.21 5.17 -3.57
N LYS A 99 -7.26 4.67 -4.24
CA LYS A 99 -7.17 3.42 -5.02
C LYS A 99 -6.10 3.50 -6.11
N LEU A 100 -6.03 4.63 -6.83
CA LEU A 100 -5.02 4.83 -7.85
C LEU A 100 -3.60 4.89 -7.25
N GLY A 101 -3.42 5.61 -6.13
CA GLY A 101 -2.15 5.66 -5.42
C GLY A 101 -1.72 4.30 -4.84
N ILE A 102 -2.67 3.52 -4.33
CA ILE A 102 -2.42 2.16 -3.84
C ILE A 102 -2.05 1.23 -4.99
N LEU A 103 -2.68 1.36 -6.15
CA LEU A 103 -2.31 0.59 -7.34
C LEU A 103 -0.85 0.86 -7.74
N ASP A 104 -0.40 2.11 -7.68
CA ASP A 104 0.98 2.51 -7.93
C ASP A 104 1.94 1.88 -6.89
N CYS A 105 1.55 1.86 -5.61
CA CYS A 105 2.27 1.16 -4.56
C CYS A 105 2.40 -0.34 -4.83
N LEU A 106 1.28 -1.02 -5.10
CA LEU A 106 1.25 -2.46 -5.35
C LEU A 106 2.06 -2.84 -6.59
N SER A 107 1.97 -2.06 -7.67
CA SER A 107 2.71 -2.29 -8.91
C SER A 107 4.23 -2.15 -8.74
N SER A 108 4.68 -1.41 -7.73
CA SER A 108 6.08 -1.26 -7.35
C SER A 108 6.56 -2.22 -6.25
N GLY A 109 5.70 -3.18 -5.84
CA GLY A 109 6.02 -4.19 -4.83
C GLY A 109 5.81 -3.74 -3.38
N THR A 110 5.19 -2.58 -3.14
CA THR A 110 4.81 -2.12 -1.80
C THR A 110 3.53 -2.82 -1.35
N THR A 111 3.56 -3.50 -0.21
CA THR A 111 2.43 -4.26 0.33
C THR A 111 1.89 -3.71 1.64
N SER A 112 2.55 -2.69 2.22
CA SER A 112 2.12 -2.02 3.44
C SER A 112 2.40 -0.54 3.33
N ILE A 113 1.47 0.28 3.77
CA ILE A 113 1.58 1.74 3.78
C ILE A 113 1.35 2.30 5.18
N ASN A 114 2.09 3.36 5.52
CA ASN A 114 1.81 4.25 6.62
C ASN A 114 1.40 5.59 6.05
N ASP A 115 0.10 5.86 6.07
CA ASP A 115 -0.53 7.01 5.43
C ASP A 115 -1.23 7.90 6.44
N HIS A 116 -1.27 9.17 6.19
CA HIS A 116 -2.22 10.07 6.81
C HIS A 116 -2.77 11.04 5.77
N TYR A 117 -4.07 11.27 5.78
CA TYR A 117 -4.70 12.18 4.84
C TYR A 117 -6.05 12.68 5.37
N PHE A 118 -6.62 13.66 4.68
CA PHE A 118 -8.01 14.06 4.88
C PHE A 118 -8.93 12.90 4.48
N PHE A 119 -10.11 12.82 5.11
CA PHE A 119 -11.04 11.70 4.88
C PHE A 119 -10.37 10.34 5.07
N SER A 120 -9.75 10.13 6.22
CA SER A 120 -8.98 8.91 6.53
C SER A 120 -9.79 7.63 6.36
N GLU A 121 -11.10 7.67 6.62
CA GLU A 121 -12.05 6.58 6.38
C GLU A 121 -12.12 6.22 4.89
N GLY A 122 -12.08 7.21 4.01
CA GLY A 122 -12.01 7.00 2.56
C GLY A 122 -10.70 6.32 2.15
N VAL A 123 -9.56 6.72 2.74
CA VAL A 123 -8.26 6.05 2.53
C VAL A 123 -8.31 4.61 3.04
N ALA A 124 -8.89 4.37 4.23
CA ALA A 124 -9.04 3.04 4.80
C ALA A 124 -9.93 2.14 3.92
N THR A 125 -11.05 2.67 3.41
CA THR A 125 -11.93 1.98 2.47
C THR A 125 -11.16 1.56 1.22
N ALA A 126 -10.39 2.47 0.63
CA ALA A 126 -9.56 2.17 -0.53
C ALA A 126 -8.53 1.08 -0.22
N ALA A 127 -7.87 1.14 0.95
CA ALA A 127 -6.88 0.14 1.37
C ALA A 127 -7.49 -1.27 1.52
N ILE A 128 -8.68 -1.36 2.12
CA ILE A 128 -9.43 -2.63 2.27
C ILE A 128 -9.80 -3.20 0.89
N GLU A 129 -10.38 -2.39 0.02
CA GLU A 129 -10.84 -2.84 -1.30
C GLU A 129 -9.69 -3.23 -2.23
N MET A 130 -8.54 -2.56 -2.11
CA MET A 130 -7.34 -2.87 -2.89
C MET A 130 -6.48 -3.98 -2.28
N GLY A 131 -6.76 -4.39 -1.03
CA GLY A 131 -6.07 -5.48 -0.35
C GLY A 131 -4.65 -5.15 0.11
N ILE A 132 -4.34 -3.88 0.36
CA ILE A 132 -3.06 -3.46 0.94
C ILE A 132 -3.17 -3.32 2.46
N ARG A 133 -2.10 -3.55 3.20
CA ARG A 133 -2.06 -3.25 4.65
C ARG A 133 -1.86 -1.75 4.86
N GLY A 134 -2.75 -1.13 5.63
CA GLY A 134 -2.71 0.30 5.93
C GLY A 134 -2.62 0.59 7.42
N PHE A 135 -1.71 1.48 7.79
CA PHE A 135 -1.71 2.22 9.04
C PHE A 135 -2.13 3.63 8.67
N ILE A 136 -3.39 3.98 8.96
CA ILE A 136 -4.00 5.20 8.45
C ILE A 136 -4.23 6.18 9.60
N GLY A 137 -3.53 7.32 9.55
CA GLY A 137 -3.71 8.42 10.47
C GLY A 137 -4.72 9.44 9.94
N HIS A 138 -5.53 9.99 10.84
CA HIS A 138 -6.42 11.10 10.51
C HIS A 138 -5.65 12.42 10.55
N THR A 139 -5.79 13.24 9.51
CA THR A 139 -5.19 14.58 9.45
C THR A 139 -6.17 15.59 10.03
N VAL A 140 -5.75 16.30 11.06
CA VAL A 140 -6.49 17.41 11.67
C VAL A 140 -5.69 18.69 11.49
N MET A 141 -6.27 19.68 10.82
CA MET A 141 -5.69 21.01 10.63
C MET A 141 -6.73 22.08 10.93
N THR A 142 -6.34 23.10 11.71
CA THR A 142 -7.25 24.16 12.16
C THR A 142 -7.39 25.30 11.16
N GLU A 143 -6.42 25.47 10.27
CA GLU A 143 -6.35 26.63 9.36
C GLU A 143 -6.45 26.26 7.89
N TYR A 144 -6.45 24.94 7.57
CA TYR A 144 -6.41 24.47 6.19
C TYR A 144 -7.03 23.08 6.05
N GLY A 145 -7.56 22.79 4.86
CA GLY A 145 -8.09 21.47 4.48
C GLY A 145 -9.49 21.57 3.85
N PRO A 146 -10.10 20.45 3.50
CA PRO A 146 -11.44 20.38 2.92
C PRO A 146 -12.53 20.83 3.89
N TRP A 147 -12.26 20.84 5.16
CA TRP A 147 -13.11 21.44 6.23
C TRP A 147 -12.24 22.18 7.22
N LEU A 148 -12.74 23.25 7.78
CA LEU A 148 -12.02 24.13 8.70
C LEU A 148 -12.61 24.07 10.12
N GLY A 149 -11.75 24.21 11.13
CA GLY A 149 -12.15 24.38 12.52
C GLY A 149 -12.61 23.11 13.23
N ASP A 150 -13.59 23.26 14.11
CA ASP A 150 -14.03 22.20 15.04
C ASP A 150 -14.70 20.99 14.35
N ASP A 151 -15.15 21.16 13.13
CA ASP A 151 -15.82 20.11 12.36
C ASP A 151 -14.89 18.91 12.09
N GLN A 152 -13.57 19.11 12.14
CA GLN A 152 -12.58 18.05 11.98
C GLN A 152 -12.50 17.09 13.19
N ILE A 153 -12.95 17.54 14.35
CA ILE A 153 -12.83 16.80 15.62
C ILE A 153 -14.12 16.04 15.94
N SER A 154 -15.22 16.41 15.31
CA SER A 154 -16.55 15.83 15.56
C SER A 154 -16.90 14.60 14.72
N MET A 155 -15.98 14.14 13.90
CA MET A 155 -16.05 12.88 13.11
C MET A 155 -15.20 11.78 13.78
#